data_f25a3990592f294c4ba728cd5123e462
#
_entry.id   f25a3990592f294c4ba728cd5123e462
#
_cell.length_a   1.000
_cell.length_b   1.000
_cell.length_c   1.000
_cell.angle_alpha   90.00
_cell.angle_beta   90.00
_cell.angle_gamma   90.00
#
_symmetry.space_group_name_H-M   'P 1'
#
loop_
_entity.id
_entity.type
_entity.pdbx_description
1 polymer ?
#
loop_
_entity_poly.entity_id
_entity_poly.type
_entity_poly.pdbx_seq_one_letter_code
_entity_poly.pdbx_strand_id
1 'polypeptide(L)'
;MITKIIYIKEGYKKDFVILDAAMNDLMRPALYSAYHKILPSKKTKGISKKSYEFVGPICESTDRFSIISKFQKLEEKDLIIIRDVGAYGMSLSSNYNVRPKPIEIL
;
A
#
# COMPACT_ATOMS: atom_id res chain seq x y z
N MET A 1 3.83 -1.01 9.00
CA MET A 1 2.65 -1.85 8.67
C MET A 1 3.04 -2.86 7.61
N ILE A 2 2.58 -4.09 7.75
CA ILE A 2 2.79 -5.14 6.75
C ILE A 2 1.47 -5.37 6.03
N THR A 3 1.52 -5.44 4.71
CA THR A 3 0.35 -5.65 3.86
C THR A 3 0.69 -6.62 2.73
N LYS A 4 -0.31 -7.31 2.23
CA LYS A 4 -0.15 -8.30 1.16
C LYS A 4 -0.68 -7.76 -0.17
N ILE A 5 0.01 -8.08 -1.23
CA ILE A 5 -0.47 -7.80 -2.59
C ILE A 5 -1.58 -8.78 -2.94
N ILE A 6 -2.78 -8.25 -3.19
CA ILE A 6 -3.93 -9.04 -3.63
C ILE A 6 -3.86 -9.27 -5.13
N TYR A 7 -3.54 -8.23 -5.88
CA TYR A 7 -3.58 -8.24 -7.34
C TYR A 7 -2.64 -7.19 -7.91
N ILE A 8 -2.05 -7.48 -9.07
CA ILE A 8 -1.29 -6.49 -9.84
C ILE A 8 -2.01 -6.29 -11.17
N LYS A 9 -2.54 -5.10 -11.37
CA LYS A 9 -3.22 -4.72 -12.61
C LYS A 9 -2.25 -3.99 -13.52
N GLU A 10 -1.95 -4.58 -14.66
CA GLU A 10 -1.12 -3.93 -15.66
C GLU A 10 -1.85 -2.75 -16.29
N GLY A 11 -1.17 -1.62 -16.37
CA GLY A 11 -1.63 -0.42 -17.03
C GLY A 11 -0.72 -0.01 -18.17
N TYR A 12 -1.08 1.06 -18.89
CA TYR A 12 -0.29 1.53 -20.03
C TYR A 12 1.03 2.19 -19.57
N LYS A 13 0.98 3.12 -18.63
CA LYS A 13 2.16 3.86 -18.15
C LYS A 13 2.66 3.34 -16.80
N LYS A 14 1.80 2.76 -16.01
CA LYS A 14 2.11 2.26 -14.67
C LYS A 14 1.27 1.04 -14.37
N ASP A 15 1.76 0.21 -13.47
CA ASP A 15 1.01 -0.92 -12.95
C ASP A 15 0.42 -0.57 -11.58
N PHE A 16 -0.76 -1.08 -11.30
CA PHE A 16 -1.44 -0.88 -10.02
C PHE A 16 -1.18 -2.09 -9.12
N VAL A 17 -0.56 -1.84 -7.98
CA VAL A 17 -0.33 -2.87 -6.97
C VAL A 17 -1.41 -2.73 -5.91
N ILE A 18 -2.39 -3.61 -5.96
CA ILE A 18 -3.54 -3.58 -5.06
C ILE A 18 -3.21 -4.35 -3.79
N LEU A 19 -3.23 -3.64 -2.66
CA LEU A 19 -2.89 -4.17 -1.35
C LEU A 19 -4.15 -4.57 -0.59
N ASP A 20 -4.01 -5.44 0.41
CA ASP A 20 -5.09 -5.71 1.37
C ASP A 20 -5.23 -4.60 2.42
N ALA A 21 -4.24 -3.73 2.56
CA ALA A 21 -4.37 -2.50 3.33
C ALA A 21 -5.08 -1.41 2.51
N ALA A 22 -5.85 -0.59 3.19
CA ALA A 22 -6.62 0.48 2.58
C ALA A 22 -6.49 1.78 3.37
N MET A 23 -7.15 2.85 2.88
CA MET A 23 -7.16 4.15 3.55
C MET A 23 -7.75 4.09 4.97
N ASN A 24 -8.62 3.14 5.26
CA ASN A 24 -9.16 2.96 6.61
C ASN A 24 -8.11 2.42 7.60
N ASP A 25 -7.09 1.73 7.12
CA ASP A 25 -5.98 1.21 7.93
C ASP A 25 -4.90 2.26 8.16
N LEU A 26 -4.60 3.03 7.13
CA LEU A 26 -3.62 4.11 7.15
C LEU A 26 -4.18 5.31 6.40
N MET A 27 -4.76 6.25 7.13
CA MET A 27 -5.50 7.38 6.57
C MET A 27 -4.60 8.53 6.10
N ARG A 28 -3.39 8.67 6.66
CA ARG A 28 -2.55 9.85 6.44
C ARG A 28 -2.22 10.13 4.97
N PRO A 29 -1.93 9.15 4.09
CA PRO A 29 -1.73 9.43 2.67
C PRO A 29 -2.96 10.05 2.00
N ALA A 30 -4.15 9.54 2.29
CA ALA A 30 -5.40 10.05 1.71
C ALA A 30 -5.79 11.42 2.26
N LEU A 31 -5.60 11.63 3.57
CA LEU A 31 -6.08 12.83 4.27
C LEU A 31 -5.11 14.01 4.14
N TYR A 32 -3.80 13.74 4.22
CA TYR A 32 -2.77 14.77 4.29
C TYR A 32 -1.75 14.70 3.17
N SER A 33 -1.92 13.79 2.20
CA SER A 33 -0.89 13.49 1.20
C SER A 33 0.46 13.12 1.86
N ALA A 34 0.41 12.47 3.02
CA ALA A 34 1.60 12.10 3.76
C ALA A 34 2.39 11.03 3.02
N TYR A 35 3.71 11.17 3.05
CA TYR A 35 4.61 10.18 2.48
C TYR A 35 4.99 9.13 3.53
N HIS A 36 4.85 7.88 3.16
CA HIS A 36 5.36 6.74 3.92
C HIS A 36 6.25 5.89 3.00
N LYS A 37 7.46 5.61 3.44
CA LYS A 37 8.38 4.77 2.65
C LYS A 37 7.83 3.36 2.51
N ILE A 38 7.80 2.87 1.28
CA ILE A 38 7.35 1.52 0.95
C ILE A 38 8.54 0.66 0.58
N LEU A 39 8.65 -0.51 1.19
CA LEU A 39 9.73 -1.46 0.96
C LEU A 39 9.15 -2.85 0.63
N PRO A 40 9.85 -3.63 -0.20
CA PRO A 40 9.51 -5.04 -0.34
C PRO A 40 9.93 -5.78 0.93
N SER A 41 9.21 -6.84 1.30
CA SER A 41 9.54 -7.64 2.48
C SER A 41 10.71 -8.59 2.24
N LYS A 42 10.97 -8.93 0.98
CA LYS A 42 12.08 -9.78 0.56
C LYS A 42 12.75 -9.19 -0.68
N LYS A 43 14.05 -9.44 -0.82
CA LYS A 43 14.77 -9.04 -2.03
C LYS A 43 14.52 -10.07 -3.14
N THR A 44 14.22 -9.56 -4.33
CA THR A 44 14.14 -10.36 -5.56
C THR A 44 15.03 -9.74 -6.62
N LYS A 45 15.31 -10.52 -7.69
CA LYS A 45 16.09 -10.00 -8.82
C LYS A 45 15.19 -9.21 -9.76
N GLY A 46 15.73 -8.13 -10.30
CA GLY A 46 15.08 -7.35 -11.34
C GLY A 46 14.34 -6.14 -10.79
N ILE A 47 14.22 -5.16 -11.67
CA ILE A 47 13.57 -3.88 -11.41
C ILE A 47 12.36 -3.79 -12.35
N SER A 48 11.27 -3.21 -11.87
CA SER A 48 10.07 -3.01 -12.69
C SER A 48 10.36 -2.05 -13.83
N LYS A 49 9.83 -2.34 -15.01
CA LYS A 49 9.95 -1.47 -16.18
C LYS A 49 9.06 -0.24 -16.06
N LYS A 50 7.92 -0.39 -15.45
CA LYS A 50 6.95 0.69 -15.21
C LYS A 50 6.95 1.07 -13.74
N SER A 51 6.43 2.25 -13.45
CA SER A 51 6.15 2.63 -12.06
C SER A 51 5.06 1.77 -11.48
N TYR A 52 5.12 1.53 -10.17
CA TYR A 52 4.04 0.94 -9.41
C TYR A 52 3.27 2.03 -8.67
N GLU A 53 1.96 2.02 -8.79
CA GLU A 53 1.07 2.76 -7.91
C GLU A 53 0.48 1.80 -6.88
N PHE A 54 0.83 2.01 -5.61
CA PHE A 54 0.34 1.20 -4.50
C PHE A 54 -1.01 1.75 -4.05
N VAL A 55 -2.03 0.92 -4.15
CA VAL A 55 -3.42 1.30 -3.88
C VAL A 55 -4.09 0.29 -2.96
N GLY A 56 -5.14 0.74 -2.26
CA GLY A 56 -6.01 -0.16 -1.50
C GLY A 56 -7.14 -0.71 -2.36
N PRO A 57 -7.98 -1.59 -1.79
CA PRO A 57 -9.09 -2.22 -2.49
C PRO A 57 -10.40 -1.42 -2.43
N ILE A 58 -10.42 -0.26 -1.79
CA ILE A 58 -11.63 0.58 -1.68
C ILE A 58 -11.87 1.31 -2.99
N CYS A 59 -13.13 1.41 -3.40
CA CYS A 59 -13.53 2.07 -4.65
C CYS A 59 -13.55 3.60 -4.51
N GLU A 60 -12.42 4.17 -4.13
CA GLU A 60 -12.23 5.62 -4.03
C GLU A 60 -10.88 6.02 -4.60
N SER A 61 -10.84 7.14 -5.30
CA SER A 61 -9.60 7.65 -5.91
C SER A 61 -8.52 8.03 -4.90
N THR A 62 -8.91 8.31 -3.66
CA THR A 62 -8.01 8.64 -2.56
C THR A 62 -7.40 7.41 -1.88
N ASP A 63 -7.88 6.20 -2.20
CA ASP A 63 -7.37 4.96 -1.61
C ASP A 63 -6.07 4.54 -2.29
N ARG A 64 -5.05 5.36 -2.15
CA ARG A 64 -3.71 5.14 -2.70
C ARG A 64 -2.65 5.61 -1.71
N PHE A 65 -1.50 4.96 -1.77
CA PHE A 65 -0.40 5.21 -0.86
C PHE A 65 0.76 5.95 -1.52
N SER A 66 1.22 5.51 -2.69
CA SER A 66 2.36 6.13 -3.37
C SER A 66 2.53 5.60 -4.79
N ILE A 67 3.26 6.37 -5.61
CA ILE A 67 3.73 5.94 -6.94
C ILE A 67 5.25 5.88 -6.87
N ILE A 68 5.84 4.74 -7.21
CA ILE A 68 7.28 4.53 -7.12
C ILE A 68 7.82 3.97 -8.42
N SER A 69 8.85 4.64 -8.97
CA SER A 69 9.59 4.19 -10.14
C SER A 69 10.76 3.29 -9.74
N LYS A 70 11.15 2.40 -10.64
CA LYS A 70 12.32 1.53 -10.45
C LYS A 70 12.27 0.73 -9.16
N PHE A 71 11.08 0.28 -8.82
CA PHE A 71 10.89 -0.62 -7.69
C PHE A 71 11.30 -2.04 -8.08
N GLN A 72 11.67 -2.85 -7.11
CA GLN A 72 11.88 -4.27 -7.32
C GLN A 72 10.63 -4.92 -7.92
N LYS A 73 10.80 -5.89 -8.84
CA LYS A 73 9.65 -6.63 -9.41
C LYS A 73 8.86 -7.32 -8.31
N LEU A 74 7.55 -7.20 -8.40
CA LEU A 74 6.60 -7.73 -7.43
C LEU A 74 5.69 -8.76 -8.10
N GLU A 75 5.21 -9.70 -7.28
CA GLU A 75 4.21 -10.70 -7.64
C GLU A 75 3.04 -10.64 -6.68
N GLU A 76 1.91 -11.17 -7.11
CA GLU A 76 0.76 -11.35 -6.23
C GLU A 76 1.14 -12.21 -5.02
N LYS A 77 0.54 -11.93 -3.88
CA LYS A 77 0.81 -12.53 -2.56
C LYS A 77 2.12 -12.09 -1.90
N ASP A 78 2.97 -11.33 -2.59
CA ASP A 78 4.14 -10.73 -1.94
C ASP A 78 3.70 -9.81 -0.79
N LEU A 79 4.55 -9.70 0.23
CA LEU A 79 4.35 -8.78 1.34
C LEU A 79 5.10 -7.48 1.11
N ILE A 80 4.45 -6.40 1.48
CA ILE A 80 4.97 -5.03 1.39
C ILE A 80 5.04 -4.44 2.80
N ILE A 81 6.08 -3.69 3.07
CA ILE A 81 6.28 -2.97 4.33
C ILE A 81 6.05 -1.48 4.09
N ILE A 82 5.10 -0.89 4.80
CA ILE A 82 4.89 0.57 4.83
C ILE A 82 5.44 1.07 6.16
N ARG A 83 6.42 1.98 6.10
CA ARG A 83 7.15 2.45 7.27
C ARG A 83 6.48 3.65 7.93
N ASP A 84 6.93 3.92 9.15
CA ASP A 84 6.62 5.14 9.90
C ASP A 84 5.12 5.36 10.13
N VAL A 85 4.40 4.27 10.41
CA VAL A 85 2.94 4.26 10.57
C VAL A 85 2.50 4.38 12.03
N GLY A 86 3.42 4.39 12.99
CA GLY A 86 3.09 4.40 14.42
C GLY A 86 2.36 5.66 14.85
N ALA A 87 2.92 6.83 14.50
CA ALA A 87 2.33 8.11 14.90
C ALA A 87 0.99 8.32 14.17
N TYR A 88 -0.09 8.39 14.96
CA TYR A 88 -1.46 8.62 14.50
C TYR A 88 -2.04 7.53 13.58
N GLY A 89 -1.29 6.50 13.24
CA GLY A 89 -1.78 5.45 12.34
C GLY A 89 -3.04 4.79 12.87
N MET A 90 -2.94 4.17 14.03
CA MET A 90 -4.09 3.45 14.63
C MET A 90 -5.21 4.41 15.07
N SER A 91 -4.89 5.57 15.61
CA SER A 91 -5.91 6.52 16.08
C SER A 91 -6.75 7.11 14.94
N LEU A 92 -6.19 7.20 13.73
CA LEU A 92 -6.91 7.63 12.54
C LEU A 92 -7.55 6.47 11.76
N SER A 93 -7.29 5.23 12.16
CA SER A 93 -7.90 4.07 11.51
C SER A 93 -9.40 4.00 11.80
N SER A 94 -10.14 3.36 10.91
CA SER A 94 -11.58 3.27 11.00
C SER A 94 -12.11 1.95 10.44
N ASN A 95 -13.41 1.74 10.59
CA ASN A 95 -14.12 0.63 9.96
C ASN A 95 -14.79 1.06 8.65
N TYR A 96 -14.28 2.10 8.01
CA TYR A 96 -14.83 2.59 6.75
C TYR A 96 -14.96 1.44 5.75
N ASN A 97 -16.05 1.45 5.01
CA ASN A 97 -16.40 0.40 4.05
C ASN A 97 -16.59 -0.98 4.71
N VAL A 98 -16.97 -1.00 5.99
CA VAL A 98 -17.20 -2.22 6.81
C VAL A 98 -15.94 -3.07 6.94
N ARG A 99 -14.77 -2.49 6.81
CA ARG A 99 -13.50 -3.19 6.96
C ARG A 99 -13.07 -3.23 8.43
N PRO A 100 -12.47 -4.32 8.90
CA PRO A 100 -11.91 -4.35 10.25
C PRO A 100 -10.70 -3.44 10.37
N LYS A 101 -10.41 -2.97 11.57
CA LYS A 101 -9.16 -2.26 11.84
C LYS A 101 -7.97 -3.22 11.77
N PRO A 102 -6.76 -2.71 11.44
CA PRO A 102 -5.57 -3.55 11.45
C PRO A 102 -5.23 -4.04 12.85
N ILE A 103 -4.55 -5.19 12.91
CA ILE A 103 -4.10 -5.77 14.17
C ILE A 103 -2.75 -5.13 14.53
N GLU A 104 -2.61 -4.70 15.79
CA GLU A 104 -1.32 -4.29 16.33
C GLU A 104 -0.65 -5.47 17.03
N ILE A 105 0.61 -5.70 16.69
CA ILE A 105 1.46 -6.72 17.30
C ILE A 105 2.59 -6.00 18.03
N LEU A 106 2.69 -6.26 19.32
CA LEU A 106 3.73 -5.68 20.17
C LEU A 106 4.95 -6.59 20.24
#